data_8af546a4781144e0443e12b8e9e87f5d
#
_entry.id   8af546a4781144e0443e12b8e9e87f5d
#
_cell.length_a   1.000
_cell.length_b   1.000
_cell.length_c   1.000
_cell.angle_alpha   90.00
_cell.angle_beta   90.00
_cell.angle_gamma   90.00
#
_symmetry.space_group_name_H-M   'P 1'
#
loop_
_entity.id
_entity.type
_entity.pdbx_description
1 polymer ?
#
loop_
_entity_poly.entity_id
_entity_poly.type
_entity_poly.pdbx_seq_one_letter_code
_entity_poly.pdbx_strand_id
1 'polypeptide(L)'
;YASVLTWAGSYVYFSIGQAWGSDPESFFFNTYLQTSKATGFDFQFVSHLFWPIVGIWALTLIILFGGVKKGVELSNKIFMPLLFVLFTILVVQSLRLPGAAEGLNAFFTPNWSAMMDYKVWLAAYGHTFFSLSVGFGIMVTYASYLKPKTNLTGSGLIVGFANASTEILAGIGIFAALGFMAHTAGKEVQDVVSGGIGLAFIAFPKIISSLGAGAD
;
A
#
# COMPACT_ATOMS: atom_id res chain seq x y z
N TYR A 1 -11.72 1.14 -1.67
CA TYR A 1 -10.96 0.94 -0.43
C TYR A 1 -11.34 -0.36 0.29
N ALA A 2 -12.64 -0.68 0.48
CA ALA A 2 -13.07 -1.89 1.17
C ALA A 2 -12.49 -3.17 0.55
N SER A 3 -12.44 -3.26 -0.78
CA SER A 3 -11.85 -4.40 -1.48
C SER A 3 -10.35 -4.55 -1.18
N VAL A 4 -9.59 -3.44 -1.20
CA VAL A 4 -8.15 -3.45 -0.91
C VAL A 4 -7.89 -3.82 0.56
N LEU A 5 -8.72 -3.32 1.50
CA LEU A 5 -8.65 -3.72 2.90
C LEU A 5 -8.96 -5.20 3.08
N THR A 6 -9.91 -5.74 2.30
CA THR A 6 -10.23 -7.17 2.30
C THR A 6 -9.02 -8.00 1.85
N TRP A 7 -8.34 -7.59 0.78
CA TRP A 7 -7.12 -8.26 0.32
C TRP A 7 -6.03 -8.21 1.39
N ALA A 8 -5.81 -7.03 1.98
CA ALA A 8 -4.83 -6.88 3.06
C ALA A 8 -5.17 -7.77 4.26
N GLY A 9 -6.43 -7.80 4.70
CA GLY A 9 -6.89 -8.67 5.79
C GLY A 9 -6.69 -10.16 5.49
N SER A 10 -6.99 -10.59 4.26
CA SER A 10 -6.76 -11.97 3.83
C SER A 10 -5.26 -12.31 3.80
N TYR A 11 -4.42 -11.36 3.38
CA TYR A 11 -2.97 -11.54 3.34
C TYR A 11 -2.34 -11.66 4.74
N VAL A 12 -2.93 -11.04 5.78
CA VAL A 12 -2.52 -11.30 7.17
C VAL A 12 -2.70 -12.78 7.51
N TYR A 13 -3.81 -13.41 7.12
CA TYR A 13 -4.01 -14.84 7.32
C TYR A 13 -3.05 -15.68 6.47
N PHE A 14 -2.86 -15.35 5.19
CA PHE A 14 -1.98 -16.08 4.29
C PHE A 14 -0.50 -15.98 4.69
N SER A 15 -0.11 -14.92 5.40
CA SER A 15 1.28 -14.75 5.86
C SER A 15 1.72 -15.78 6.90
N ILE A 16 0.78 -16.35 7.69
CA ILE A 16 1.09 -17.33 8.73
C ILE A 16 1.73 -18.60 8.15
N GLY A 17 1.30 -19.00 6.95
CA GLY A 17 1.82 -20.21 6.28
C GLY A 17 2.48 -19.90 4.92
N GLN A 18 2.73 -18.62 4.62
CA GLN A 18 3.24 -18.18 3.32
C GLN A 18 2.49 -18.82 2.13
N ALA A 19 1.16 -18.76 2.18
CA ALA A 19 0.27 -19.43 1.23
C ALA A 19 0.49 -19.04 -0.24
N TRP A 20 1.18 -17.92 -0.50
CA TRP A 20 1.56 -17.47 -1.84
C TRP A 20 2.73 -18.28 -2.46
N GLY A 21 3.43 -19.10 -1.69
CA GLY A 21 4.53 -19.95 -2.17
C GLY A 21 5.66 -19.19 -2.85
N SER A 22 6.21 -19.75 -3.91
CA SER A 22 7.31 -19.15 -4.68
C SER A 22 6.87 -18.09 -5.69
N ASP A 23 5.57 -18.05 -6.05
CA ASP A 23 5.04 -17.13 -7.06
C ASP A 23 3.83 -16.33 -6.49
N PRO A 24 4.08 -15.24 -5.75
CA PRO A 24 3.04 -14.37 -5.21
C PRO A 24 2.15 -13.72 -6.27
N GLU A 25 2.67 -13.49 -7.48
CA GLU A 25 1.92 -12.87 -8.57
C GLU A 25 0.82 -13.81 -9.08
N SER A 26 1.18 -15.04 -9.40
CA SER A 26 0.21 -16.07 -9.82
C SER A 26 -0.78 -16.37 -8.70
N PHE A 27 -0.33 -16.43 -7.45
CA PHE A 27 -1.22 -16.60 -6.31
C PHE A 27 -2.25 -15.47 -6.23
N PHE A 28 -1.83 -14.21 -6.33
CA PHE A 28 -2.73 -13.07 -6.21
C PHE A 28 -3.76 -13.01 -7.32
N PHE A 29 -3.32 -13.07 -8.59
CA PHE A 29 -4.22 -12.92 -9.73
C PHE A 29 -5.02 -14.18 -10.07
N ASN A 30 -4.39 -15.35 -10.04
CA ASN A 30 -5.00 -16.58 -10.54
C ASN A 30 -5.71 -17.38 -9.44
N THR A 31 -5.10 -17.45 -8.24
CA THR A 31 -5.65 -18.25 -7.14
C THR A 31 -6.62 -17.43 -6.28
N TYR A 32 -6.19 -16.24 -5.86
CA TYR A 32 -6.96 -15.43 -4.93
C TYR A 32 -8.03 -14.59 -5.62
N LEU A 33 -7.69 -13.78 -6.62
CA LEU A 33 -8.67 -12.96 -7.35
C LEU A 33 -9.40 -13.71 -8.45
N GLN A 34 -8.84 -14.80 -8.97
CA GLN A 34 -9.36 -15.60 -10.09
C GLN A 34 -9.65 -14.78 -11.35
N THR A 35 -8.82 -13.75 -11.61
CA THR A 35 -9.01 -12.82 -12.76
C THR A 35 -8.88 -13.51 -14.11
N SER A 36 -8.11 -14.59 -14.20
CA SER A 36 -7.91 -15.37 -15.45
C SER A 36 -9.16 -16.11 -15.91
N LYS A 37 -10.15 -16.28 -15.05
CA LYS A 37 -11.41 -16.95 -15.37
C LYS A 37 -12.52 -15.99 -15.82
N ALA A 38 -12.31 -14.69 -15.68
CA ALA A 38 -13.28 -13.66 -16.01
C ALA A 38 -13.20 -13.30 -17.50
N THR A 39 -14.06 -13.91 -18.32
CA THR A 39 -14.22 -13.58 -19.76
C THR A 39 -15.41 -12.66 -20.01
N GLY A 40 -15.53 -11.57 -19.26
CA GLY A 40 -16.63 -10.61 -19.41
C GLY A 40 -17.28 -10.25 -18.08
N PHE A 41 -18.47 -9.65 -18.12
CA PHE A 41 -19.30 -9.41 -16.93
C PHE A 41 -19.92 -10.73 -16.48
N ASP A 42 -19.25 -11.40 -15.55
CA ASP A 42 -19.77 -12.60 -14.91
C ASP A 42 -20.10 -12.27 -13.44
N PHE A 43 -21.33 -12.57 -13.01
CA PHE A 43 -21.78 -12.39 -11.64
C PHE A 43 -21.44 -13.62 -10.76
N GLN A 44 -20.33 -14.30 -11.04
CA GLN A 44 -19.91 -15.41 -10.20
C GLN A 44 -19.38 -14.91 -8.86
N PHE A 45 -20.00 -15.37 -7.81
CA PHE A 45 -19.61 -15.08 -6.44
C PHE A 45 -18.36 -15.88 -6.07
N VAL A 46 -17.25 -15.18 -5.84
CA VAL A 46 -16.02 -15.78 -5.31
C VAL A 46 -16.15 -15.87 -3.78
N SER A 47 -16.60 -17.03 -3.27
CA SER A 47 -16.98 -17.19 -1.87
C SER A 47 -15.87 -16.89 -0.87
N HIS A 48 -14.60 -17.14 -1.22
CA HIS A 48 -13.46 -16.83 -0.36
C HIS A 48 -13.12 -15.33 -0.28
N LEU A 49 -13.67 -14.49 -1.17
CA LEU A 49 -13.59 -13.03 -1.06
C LEU A 49 -14.79 -12.45 -0.31
N PHE A 50 -15.93 -13.13 -0.35
CA PHE A 50 -17.16 -12.62 0.25
C PHE A 50 -17.08 -12.51 1.77
N TRP A 51 -16.66 -13.56 2.46
CA TRP A 51 -16.60 -13.53 3.92
C TRP A 51 -15.58 -12.54 4.49
N PRO A 52 -14.36 -12.41 3.93
CA PRO A 52 -13.45 -11.35 4.34
C PRO A 52 -14.00 -9.93 4.13
N ILE A 53 -14.73 -9.66 3.03
CA ILE A 53 -15.31 -8.33 2.81
C ILE A 53 -16.42 -8.03 3.82
N VAL A 54 -17.24 -9.02 4.16
CA VAL A 54 -18.25 -8.89 5.23
C VAL A 54 -17.57 -8.61 6.57
N GLY A 55 -16.48 -9.31 6.87
CA GLY A 55 -15.69 -9.08 8.08
C GLY A 55 -15.11 -7.67 8.16
N ILE A 56 -14.54 -7.16 7.07
CA ILE A 56 -14.01 -5.79 7.00
C ILE A 56 -15.13 -4.76 7.18
N TRP A 57 -16.31 -4.96 6.56
CA TRP A 57 -17.44 -4.06 6.76
C TRP A 57 -17.95 -4.11 8.21
N ALA A 58 -18.06 -5.29 8.80
CA ALA A 58 -18.45 -5.44 10.20
C ALA A 58 -17.47 -4.71 11.14
N LEU A 59 -16.16 -4.89 10.94
CA LEU A 59 -15.12 -4.19 11.71
C LEU A 59 -15.23 -2.67 11.54
N THR A 60 -15.41 -2.19 10.32
CA THR A 60 -15.58 -0.78 10.02
C THR A 60 -16.80 -0.19 10.74
N LEU A 61 -17.93 -0.90 10.69
CA LEU A 61 -19.15 -0.47 11.38
C LEU A 61 -18.96 -0.47 12.90
N ILE A 62 -18.32 -1.46 13.49
CA ILE A 62 -18.01 -1.49 14.93
C ILE A 62 -17.20 -0.25 15.35
N ILE A 63 -16.16 0.09 14.58
CA ILE A 63 -15.36 1.29 14.84
C ILE A 63 -16.20 2.56 14.73
N LEU A 64 -17.04 2.68 13.71
CA LEU A 64 -17.89 3.84 13.49
C LEU A 64 -18.97 3.98 14.57
N PHE A 65 -19.56 2.89 15.05
CA PHE A 65 -20.52 2.91 16.17
C PHE A 65 -19.89 3.41 17.47
N GLY A 66 -18.56 3.25 17.65
CA GLY A 66 -17.84 3.86 18.76
C GLY A 66 -17.74 5.40 18.69
N GLY A 67 -18.16 5.99 17.56
CA GLY A 67 -18.09 7.42 17.28
C GLY A 67 -16.66 7.93 17.09
N VAL A 68 -16.53 9.26 16.94
CA VAL A 68 -15.24 9.89 16.57
C VAL A 68 -14.18 9.66 17.64
N LYS A 69 -14.48 9.85 18.92
CA LYS A 69 -13.48 9.78 20.00
C LYS A 69 -13.10 8.36 20.39
N LYS A 70 -14.10 7.49 20.62
CA LYS A 70 -13.86 6.12 21.13
C LYS A 70 -13.64 5.10 20.00
N GLY A 71 -14.13 5.39 18.81
CA GLY A 71 -13.94 4.56 17.64
C GLY A 71 -12.75 5.02 16.80
N VAL A 72 -12.93 6.07 16.00
CA VAL A 72 -11.96 6.50 14.99
C VAL A 72 -10.65 6.99 15.62
N GLU A 73 -10.71 7.88 16.63
CA GLU A 73 -9.52 8.43 17.26
C GLU A 73 -8.70 7.36 17.99
N LEU A 74 -9.37 6.46 18.73
CA LEU A 74 -8.69 5.38 19.44
C LEU A 74 -8.03 4.39 18.46
N SER A 75 -8.73 4.02 17.40
CA SER A 75 -8.17 3.16 16.34
C SER A 75 -6.92 3.77 15.73
N ASN A 76 -6.97 5.05 15.38
CA ASN A 76 -5.81 5.74 14.82
C ASN A 76 -4.62 5.82 15.79
N LYS A 77 -4.87 6.06 17.09
CA LYS A 77 -3.81 6.09 18.11
C LYS A 77 -3.06 4.76 18.26
N ILE A 78 -3.73 3.65 17.93
CA ILE A 78 -3.12 2.31 18.00
C ILE A 78 -2.51 1.93 16.65
N PHE A 79 -3.29 2.03 15.58
CA PHE A 79 -2.89 1.49 14.27
C PHE A 79 -1.85 2.35 13.55
N MET A 80 -1.85 3.68 13.73
CA MET A 80 -0.86 4.53 13.06
C MET A 80 0.58 4.30 13.55
N PRO A 81 0.87 4.30 14.86
CA PRO A 81 2.21 3.94 15.33
C PRO A 81 2.61 2.51 14.97
N LEU A 82 1.68 1.54 15.09
CA LEU A 82 1.92 0.16 14.73
C LEU A 82 2.29 0.03 13.24
N LEU A 83 1.52 0.67 12.37
CA LEU A 83 1.78 0.72 10.93
C LEU A 83 3.19 1.26 10.66
N PHE A 84 3.55 2.38 11.29
CA PHE A 84 4.85 3.02 11.06
C PHE A 84 6.01 2.11 11.50
N VAL A 85 5.89 1.46 12.65
CA VAL A 85 6.91 0.52 13.16
C VAL A 85 7.06 -0.70 12.22
N LEU A 86 5.95 -1.38 11.92
CA LEU A 86 5.98 -2.56 11.05
C LEU A 86 6.49 -2.22 9.65
N PHE A 87 6.05 -1.08 9.12
CA PHE A 87 6.47 -0.63 7.81
C PHE A 87 7.97 -0.29 7.77
N THR A 88 8.49 0.36 8.81
CA THR A 88 9.93 0.65 8.93
C THR A 88 10.75 -0.64 8.98
N ILE A 89 10.26 -1.66 9.68
CA ILE A 89 10.92 -2.99 9.71
C ILE A 89 11.00 -3.56 8.28
N LEU A 90 9.91 -3.52 7.52
CA LEU A 90 9.89 -3.99 6.14
C LEU A 90 10.85 -3.20 5.24
N VAL A 91 10.90 -1.88 5.38
CA VAL A 91 11.85 -1.03 4.64
C VAL A 91 13.29 -1.39 4.95
N VAL A 92 13.63 -1.52 6.24
CA VAL A 92 14.98 -1.92 6.66
C VAL A 92 15.35 -3.30 6.10
N GLN A 93 14.40 -4.23 6.08
CA GLN A 93 14.64 -5.55 5.49
C GLN A 93 14.83 -5.48 3.99
N SER A 94 14.00 -4.73 3.26
CA SER A 94 14.16 -4.54 1.81
C SER A 94 15.52 -3.99 1.44
N LEU A 95 16.05 -3.05 2.22
CA LEU A 95 17.36 -2.45 2.01
C LEU A 95 18.53 -3.42 2.19
N ARG A 96 18.33 -4.51 2.91
CA ARG A 96 19.34 -5.56 3.13
C ARG A 96 19.37 -6.61 2.03
N LEU A 97 18.38 -6.62 1.15
CA LEU A 97 18.27 -7.61 0.09
C LEU A 97 19.27 -7.33 -1.06
N PRO A 98 19.79 -8.36 -1.73
CA PRO A 98 20.63 -8.19 -2.92
C PRO A 98 19.85 -7.43 -4.01
N GLY A 99 20.51 -6.51 -4.72
CA GLY A 99 19.86 -5.71 -5.75
C GLY A 99 19.07 -4.49 -5.24
N ALA A 100 18.95 -4.28 -3.93
CA ALA A 100 18.26 -3.11 -3.36
C ALA A 100 18.84 -1.78 -3.89
N ALA A 101 20.15 -1.69 -4.06
CA ALA A 101 20.82 -0.49 -4.59
C ALA A 101 20.39 -0.17 -6.03
N GLU A 102 20.15 -1.17 -6.86
CA GLU A 102 19.64 -0.99 -8.23
C GLU A 102 18.24 -0.41 -8.22
N GLY A 103 17.38 -0.91 -7.35
CA GLY A 103 16.03 -0.36 -7.14
C GLY A 103 16.05 1.08 -6.65
N LEU A 104 16.90 1.40 -5.68
CA LEU A 104 17.06 2.78 -5.19
C LEU A 104 17.62 3.72 -6.26
N ASN A 105 18.55 3.27 -7.08
CA ASN A 105 19.03 4.04 -8.21
C ASN A 105 17.90 4.35 -9.19
N ALA A 106 17.04 3.38 -9.49
CA ALA A 106 15.86 3.61 -10.36
C ALA A 106 14.89 4.63 -9.75
N PHE A 107 14.74 4.65 -8.42
CA PHE A 107 13.86 5.60 -7.73
C PHE A 107 14.43 7.03 -7.67
N PHE A 108 15.72 7.16 -7.36
CA PHE A 108 16.33 8.47 -7.12
C PHE A 108 17.05 9.07 -8.32
N THR A 109 17.28 8.32 -9.41
CA THR A 109 17.91 8.86 -10.60
C THR A 109 16.94 9.79 -11.36
N PRO A 110 17.21 11.11 -11.43
CA PRO A 110 16.29 12.04 -12.05
C PRO A 110 16.31 11.91 -13.57
N ASN A 111 15.14 11.85 -14.15
CA ASN A 111 14.96 11.98 -15.60
C ASN A 111 14.51 13.41 -15.94
N TRP A 112 15.48 14.29 -16.19
CA TRP A 112 15.21 15.69 -16.46
C TRP A 112 14.43 15.93 -17.75
N SER A 113 14.56 15.06 -18.75
CA SER A 113 13.79 15.17 -19.99
C SER A 113 12.30 14.93 -19.78
N ALA A 114 11.93 14.05 -18.84
CA ALA A 114 10.56 13.78 -18.49
C ALA A 114 9.83 14.98 -17.88
N MET A 115 10.55 15.94 -17.30
CA MET A 115 9.94 17.16 -16.76
C MET A 115 9.33 18.07 -17.84
N MET A 116 9.69 17.89 -19.09
CA MET A 116 9.06 18.60 -20.22
C MET A 116 7.78 17.94 -20.72
N ASP A 117 7.48 16.72 -20.26
CA ASP A 117 6.23 16.01 -20.59
C ASP A 117 5.12 16.42 -19.61
N TYR A 118 4.06 17.04 -20.14
CA TYR A 118 2.88 17.42 -19.35
C TYR A 118 2.20 16.23 -18.65
N LYS A 119 2.34 15.01 -19.20
CA LYS A 119 1.77 13.80 -18.61
C LYS A 119 2.38 13.47 -17.25
N VAL A 120 3.67 13.75 -17.07
CA VAL A 120 4.36 13.57 -15.78
C VAL A 120 3.77 14.50 -14.72
N TRP A 121 3.55 15.76 -15.07
CA TRP A 121 2.92 16.73 -14.18
C TRP A 121 1.47 16.36 -13.86
N LEU A 122 0.71 15.92 -14.87
CA LEU A 122 -0.66 15.46 -14.66
C LEU A 122 -0.72 14.26 -13.72
N ALA A 123 0.19 13.30 -13.87
CA ALA A 123 0.30 12.15 -12.98
C ALA A 123 0.68 12.57 -11.55
N ALA A 124 1.64 13.47 -11.39
CA ALA A 124 2.05 14.00 -10.09
C ALA A 124 0.91 14.75 -9.39
N TYR A 125 0.19 15.60 -10.12
CA TYR A 125 -1.01 16.28 -9.58
C TYR A 125 -2.09 15.28 -9.17
N GLY A 126 -2.39 14.30 -10.02
CA GLY A 126 -3.38 13.26 -9.72
C GLY A 126 -3.00 12.46 -8.48
N HIS A 127 -1.72 12.10 -8.34
CA HIS A 127 -1.20 11.41 -7.17
C HIS A 127 -1.37 12.26 -5.89
N THR A 128 -0.92 13.50 -5.91
CA THR A 128 -1.04 14.43 -4.76
C THR A 128 -2.50 14.65 -4.36
N PHE A 129 -3.37 14.83 -5.35
CA PHE A 129 -4.80 15.01 -5.13
C PHE A 129 -5.43 13.82 -4.43
N PHE A 130 -5.09 12.62 -4.90
CA PHE A 130 -5.58 11.36 -4.33
C PHE A 130 -5.00 11.10 -2.93
N SER A 131 -3.69 11.28 -2.77
CA SER A 131 -2.97 11.01 -1.54
C SER A 131 -3.43 11.90 -0.38
N LEU A 132 -3.62 13.19 -0.63
CA LEU A 132 -4.13 14.14 0.36
C LEU A 132 -5.66 14.13 0.49
N SER A 133 -6.36 13.25 -0.25
CA SER A 133 -7.82 13.16 -0.26
C SER A 133 -8.52 14.49 -0.58
N VAL A 134 -7.91 15.30 -1.44
CA VAL A 134 -8.46 16.60 -1.87
C VAL A 134 -9.63 16.37 -2.82
N GLY A 135 -10.69 17.14 -2.67
CA GLY A 135 -11.88 17.07 -3.55
C GLY A 135 -12.90 15.97 -3.19
N PHE A 136 -12.58 15.04 -2.29
CA PHE A 136 -13.51 13.97 -1.87
C PHE A 136 -14.46 14.36 -0.74
N GLY A 137 -14.40 15.60 -0.25
CA GLY A 137 -15.20 16.05 0.90
C GLY A 137 -14.74 15.52 2.26
N ILE A 138 -13.73 14.66 2.31
CA ILE A 138 -13.22 14.04 3.54
C ILE A 138 -12.68 15.10 4.49
N MET A 139 -11.85 16.03 4.01
CA MET A 139 -11.26 17.08 4.82
C MET A 139 -12.30 18.10 5.29
N VAL A 140 -13.34 18.36 4.51
CA VAL A 140 -14.49 19.19 4.91
C VAL A 140 -15.23 18.53 6.06
N THR A 141 -15.46 17.23 5.97
CA THR A 141 -16.10 16.44 7.04
C THR A 141 -15.26 16.46 8.31
N TYR A 142 -13.94 16.23 8.24
CA TYR A 142 -13.07 16.33 9.42
C TYR A 142 -13.04 17.72 10.02
N ALA A 143 -12.99 18.77 9.19
CA ALA A 143 -12.99 20.14 9.67
C ALA A 143 -14.28 20.49 10.42
N SER A 144 -15.44 19.88 10.10
CA SER A 144 -16.70 20.09 10.79
C SER A 144 -16.71 19.63 12.25
N TYR A 145 -15.81 18.72 12.62
CA TYR A 145 -15.67 18.24 14.01
C TYR A 145 -14.67 19.05 14.84
N LEU A 146 -13.97 20.02 14.22
CA LEU A 146 -12.95 20.81 14.90
C LEU A 146 -13.57 22.00 15.65
N LYS A 147 -12.89 22.46 16.70
CA LYS A 147 -13.30 23.64 17.44
C LYS A 147 -13.07 24.91 16.62
N PRO A 148 -13.92 25.98 16.78
CA PRO A 148 -13.88 27.19 15.95
C PRO A 148 -12.55 27.96 15.92
N LYS A 149 -11.60 27.71 16.78
CA LYS A 149 -10.30 28.40 16.83
C LYS A 149 -9.12 27.46 16.55
N THR A 150 -9.36 26.31 15.91
CA THR A 150 -8.28 25.36 15.57
C THR A 150 -7.40 25.95 14.48
N ASN A 151 -6.07 25.83 14.65
CA ASN A 151 -5.10 26.25 13.65
C ASN A 151 -5.07 25.27 12.48
N LEU A 152 -5.91 25.53 11.47
CA LEU A 152 -6.03 24.66 10.29
C LEU A 152 -4.78 24.71 9.40
N THR A 153 -4.14 25.87 9.29
CA THR A 153 -2.92 26.03 8.49
C THR A 153 -1.78 25.17 9.02
N GLY A 154 -1.53 25.25 10.33
CA GLY A 154 -0.51 24.43 10.97
C GLY A 154 -0.80 22.94 10.85
N SER A 155 -2.05 22.54 11.06
CA SER A 155 -2.48 21.14 10.89
C SER A 155 -2.31 20.66 9.45
N GLY A 156 -2.68 21.47 8.47
CA GLY A 156 -2.53 21.14 7.06
C GLY A 156 -1.08 20.94 6.63
N LEU A 157 -0.18 21.81 7.10
CA LEU A 157 1.26 21.66 6.86
C LEU A 157 1.82 20.37 7.47
N ILE A 158 1.46 20.08 8.72
CA ILE A 158 1.91 18.83 9.38
C ILE A 158 1.41 17.61 8.60
N VAL A 159 0.15 17.59 8.21
CA VAL A 159 -0.43 16.48 7.42
C VAL A 159 0.29 16.34 6.09
N GLY A 160 0.52 17.43 5.35
CA GLY A 160 1.19 17.41 4.06
C GLY A 160 2.61 16.87 4.15
N PHE A 161 3.41 17.37 5.09
CA PHE A 161 4.79 16.91 5.28
C PHE A 161 4.87 15.47 5.81
N ALA A 162 4.01 15.09 6.74
CA ALA A 162 3.95 13.72 7.25
C ALA A 162 3.58 12.73 6.14
N ASN A 163 2.59 13.09 5.30
CA ASN A 163 2.19 12.30 4.15
C ASN A 163 3.34 12.11 3.17
N ALA A 164 3.97 13.20 2.73
CA ALA A 164 5.11 13.16 1.80
C ALA A 164 6.29 12.34 2.36
N SER A 165 6.60 12.49 3.65
CA SER A 165 7.66 11.70 4.30
C SER A 165 7.35 10.21 4.32
N THR A 166 6.10 9.85 4.56
CA THR A 166 5.65 8.45 4.55
C THR A 166 5.69 7.88 3.14
N GLU A 167 5.32 8.65 2.12
CA GLU A 167 5.39 8.25 0.72
C GLU A 167 6.84 8.00 0.25
N ILE A 168 7.77 8.88 0.63
CA ILE A 168 9.20 8.68 0.32
C ILE A 168 9.72 7.42 1.01
N LEU A 169 9.39 7.21 2.28
CA LEU A 169 9.77 6.00 3.00
C LEU A 169 9.19 4.74 2.33
N ALA A 170 7.94 4.82 1.88
CA ALA A 170 7.29 3.74 1.13
C ALA A 170 7.99 3.48 -0.21
N GLY A 171 8.32 4.54 -0.94
CA GLY A 171 9.07 4.46 -2.19
C GLY A 171 10.41 3.76 -2.01
N ILE A 172 11.18 4.12 -0.98
CA ILE A 172 12.45 3.46 -0.65
C ILE A 172 12.25 1.96 -0.44
N GLY A 173 11.28 1.55 0.37
CA GLY A 173 11.03 0.14 0.65
C GLY A 173 10.58 -0.65 -0.58
N ILE A 174 9.64 -0.09 -1.34
CA ILE A 174 9.08 -0.75 -2.53
C ILE A 174 10.14 -0.85 -3.63
N PHE A 175 10.88 0.22 -3.93
CA PHE A 175 11.90 0.18 -4.98
C PHE A 175 13.09 -0.70 -4.60
N ALA A 176 13.48 -0.74 -3.32
CA ALA A 176 14.48 -1.72 -2.85
C ALA A 176 13.99 -3.17 -3.08
N ALA A 177 12.71 -3.46 -2.82
CA ALA A 177 12.12 -4.77 -3.09
C ALA A 177 12.05 -5.08 -4.60
N LEU A 178 11.71 -4.10 -5.43
CA LEU A 178 11.73 -4.24 -6.89
C LEU A 178 13.14 -4.51 -7.41
N GLY A 179 14.15 -3.85 -6.85
CA GLY A 179 15.55 -4.12 -7.16
C GLY A 179 15.94 -5.58 -6.83
N PHE A 180 15.50 -6.10 -5.69
CA PHE A 180 15.69 -7.51 -5.34
C PHE A 180 14.96 -8.44 -6.32
N MET A 181 13.74 -8.14 -6.70
CA MET A 181 12.98 -8.93 -7.68
C MET A 181 13.66 -8.93 -9.06
N ALA A 182 14.15 -7.78 -9.52
CA ALA A 182 14.87 -7.61 -10.77
C ALA A 182 16.18 -8.41 -10.75
N HIS A 183 16.96 -8.27 -9.70
CA HIS A 183 18.21 -9.00 -9.49
C HIS A 183 18.00 -10.52 -9.51
N THR A 184 16.98 -11.02 -8.80
CA THR A 184 16.65 -12.45 -8.75
C THR A 184 16.15 -12.97 -10.11
N ALA A 185 15.45 -12.14 -10.89
CA ALA A 185 14.94 -12.51 -12.21
C ALA A 185 15.95 -12.30 -13.35
N GLY A 186 17.11 -11.68 -13.09
CA GLY A 186 18.09 -11.30 -14.12
C GLY A 186 17.53 -10.28 -15.12
N LYS A 187 16.67 -9.35 -14.66
CA LYS A 187 15.98 -8.33 -15.46
C LYS A 187 16.31 -6.93 -14.94
N GLU A 188 15.99 -5.92 -15.75
CA GLU A 188 16.03 -4.54 -15.26
C GLU A 188 14.86 -4.24 -14.33
N VAL A 189 15.05 -3.25 -13.41
CA VAL A 189 13.99 -2.85 -12.47
C VAL A 189 12.73 -2.40 -13.22
N GLN A 190 12.88 -1.73 -14.36
CA GLN A 190 11.77 -1.23 -15.17
C GLN A 190 10.90 -2.36 -15.76
N ASP A 191 11.50 -3.52 -16.03
CA ASP A 191 10.78 -4.69 -16.58
C ASP A 191 9.98 -5.47 -15.53
N VAL A 192 10.30 -5.25 -14.25
CA VAL A 192 9.64 -5.93 -13.12
C VAL A 192 8.54 -5.07 -12.50
N VAL A 193 8.54 -3.77 -12.82
CA VAL A 193 7.51 -2.85 -12.34
C VAL A 193 6.18 -3.16 -13.01
N SER A 194 5.37 -3.98 -12.36
CA SER A 194 3.95 -4.07 -12.69
C SER A 194 3.22 -2.92 -12.01
N GLY A 195 2.58 -2.07 -12.80
CA GLY A 195 1.83 -0.93 -12.24
C GLY A 195 0.59 -1.36 -11.47
N GLY A 196 0.15 -0.52 -10.56
CA GLY A 196 -1.15 -0.62 -9.93
C GLY A 196 -1.17 -1.22 -8.53
N ILE A 197 -2.38 -1.43 -8.04
CA ILE A 197 -2.69 -1.86 -6.66
C ILE A 197 -2.08 -3.24 -6.34
N GLY A 198 -1.92 -4.10 -7.35
CA GLY A 198 -1.36 -5.44 -7.20
C GLY A 198 0.10 -5.47 -6.76
N LEU A 199 0.87 -4.41 -7.03
CA LEU A 199 2.30 -4.38 -6.72
C LEU A 199 2.61 -4.65 -5.24
N ALA A 200 1.86 -4.05 -4.33
CA ALA A 200 2.05 -4.27 -2.90
C ALA A 200 1.82 -5.73 -2.48
N PHE A 201 0.83 -6.39 -3.10
CA PHE A 201 0.49 -7.80 -2.83
C PHE A 201 1.43 -8.81 -3.49
N ILE A 202 2.38 -8.33 -4.28
CA ILE A 202 3.45 -9.13 -4.90
C ILE A 202 4.78 -8.85 -4.20
N ALA A 203 5.15 -7.57 -4.03
CA ALA A 203 6.42 -7.16 -3.46
C ALA A 203 6.56 -7.51 -1.97
N PHE A 204 5.57 -7.19 -1.14
CA PHE A 204 5.64 -7.48 0.29
C PHE A 204 5.69 -8.98 0.62
N PRO A 205 4.91 -9.87 0.01
CA PRO A 205 5.08 -11.30 0.18
C PRO A 205 6.49 -11.81 -0.14
N LYS A 206 7.13 -11.30 -1.19
CA LYS A 206 8.53 -11.66 -1.52
C LYS A 206 9.51 -11.22 -0.44
N ILE A 207 9.34 -10.03 0.12
CA ILE A 207 10.17 -9.56 1.24
C ILE A 207 9.94 -10.44 2.48
N ILE A 208 8.68 -10.76 2.80
CA ILE A 208 8.32 -11.59 3.95
C ILE A 208 8.89 -13.00 3.79
N SER A 209 8.82 -13.57 2.59
CA SER A 209 9.44 -14.87 2.31
C SER A 209 10.95 -14.85 2.51
N SER A 210 11.61 -13.74 2.20
CA SER A 210 13.06 -13.60 2.42
C SER A 210 13.44 -13.49 3.91
N LEU A 211 12.52 -13.10 4.79
CA LEU A 211 12.73 -13.10 6.24
C LEU A 211 12.77 -14.52 6.82
N GLY A 212 12.00 -15.45 6.23
CA GLY A 212 11.97 -16.87 6.64
C GLY A 212 13.15 -17.69 6.11
N ALA A 213 13.71 -17.32 4.97
CA ALA A 213 14.83 -18.02 4.34
C ALA A 213 16.21 -17.80 5.03
N GLY A 214 16.27 -16.92 6.02
CA GLY A 214 17.49 -16.67 6.82
C GLY A 214 17.56 -17.40 8.15
N ALA A 215 16.69 -18.37 8.37
CA ALA A 215 16.61 -19.17 9.61
C ALA A 215 17.09 -20.62 9.43
N ASP A 216 17.72 -20.95 8.28
CA ASP A 216 18.41 -22.24 8.03
C ASP A 216 19.92 -22.06 8.10
#